data_673abc6a6bfbc06371f75129c26dbbe3
#
_entry.id   673abc6a6bfbc06371f75129c26dbbe3
#
_cell.length_a   1.000
_cell.length_b   1.000
_cell.length_c   1.000
_cell.angle_alpha   90.00
_cell.angle_beta   90.00
_cell.angle_gamma   90.00
#
_symmetry.space_group_name_H-M   'P 1'
#
loop_
_entity.id
_entity.type
_entity.pdbx_description
1 polymer ?
#
loop_
_entity_poly.entity_id
_entity_poly.type
_entity_poly.pdbx_seq_one_letter_code
_entity_poly.pdbx_strand_id
1 'polypeptide(L)'
;MRKGCCRMAAAFSLRKEYQMTGKNERKLKKWAALFLAAAMSLTACGSTASTGSSTSSASGTSAVSESSTSTASAADVSESQTESTSVSESTAESESTSEATAASSTSGSDTASADGFATTDDVSDAPDITGITIESKMVLNYAKCFNVYYCTDGYKLIDVKDGAQYLLVPDGKEAPDDLDSDVIVIHQPLERIYMAATSPMALFDAIDSLDTIRLSGETADNWYVQDAVDAMNAGTMIFAGKYSEPDYELLVSENCDLAIESTMILHSPKVQEMIEMLDIPVFIDRSSYESQPLGRTEWIKLYGAMLDKEEEAADFFARSEEHTSELQSRSDLV
;
A
#
# COMPACT_ATOMS: atom_id res chain seq x y z
N MET A 1 -41.30 26.70 3.33
CA MET A 1 -40.60 25.58 2.69
C MET A 1 -39.27 25.28 3.39
N ARG A 2 -39.25 24.82 4.64
CA ARG A 2 -38.04 24.52 5.42
C ARG A 2 -38.14 23.24 6.28
N LYS A 3 -39.03 22.31 5.95
CA LYS A 3 -39.22 21.05 6.70
C LYS A 3 -38.83 19.76 5.92
N GLY A 4 -38.35 19.88 4.67
CA GLY A 4 -37.97 18.70 3.83
C GLY A 4 -36.51 18.28 3.97
N CYS A 5 -35.59 19.20 4.27
CA CYS A 5 -34.15 18.93 4.26
C CYS A 5 -33.66 18.11 5.48
N CYS A 6 -34.30 18.27 6.64
CA CYS A 6 -33.90 17.53 7.84
C CYS A 6 -34.28 16.03 7.85
N ARG A 7 -35.26 15.63 7.04
CA ARG A 7 -35.67 14.21 6.97
C ARG A 7 -34.76 13.36 6.09
N MET A 8 -34.14 13.95 5.06
CA MET A 8 -33.19 13.21 4.21
C MET A 8 -31.86 12.98 4.91
N ALA A 9 -31.34 13.98 5.66
CA ALA A 9 -30.11 13.82 6.40
C ALA A 9 -30.19 12.74 7.50
N ALA A 10 -31.34 12.65 8.19
CA ALA A 10 -31.55 11.62 9.20
C ALA A 10 -31.69 10.21 8.61
N ALA A 11 -32.30 10.08 7.40
CA ALA A 11 -32.40 8.79 6.71
C ALA A 11 -31.05 8.30 6.19
N PHE A 12 -30.17 9.23 5.78
CA PHE A 12 -28.83 8.90 5.30
C PHE A 12 -27.91 8.45 6.45
N SER A 13 -28.01 9.10 7.62
CA SER A 13 -27.26 8.71 8.82
C SER A 13 -27.69 7.32 9.35
N LEU A 14 -28.99 7.03 9.38
CA LEU A 14 -29.51 5.74 9.80
C LEU A 14 -29.15 4.59 8.83
N ARG A 15 -29.00 4.90 7.53
CA ARG A 15 -28.59 3.91 6.53
C ARG A 15 -27.09 3.57 6.65
N LYS A 16 -26.26 4.57 6.96
CA LYS A 16 -24.81 4.38 7.20
C LYS A 16 -24.56 3.53 8.46
N GLU A 17 -25.32 3.76 9.53
CA GLU A 17 -25.26 2.93 10.76
C GLU A 17 -25.73 1.49 10.53
N TYR A 18 -26.74 1.29 9.67
CA TYR A 18 -27.28 -0.05 9.40
C TYR A 18 -26.32 -0.89 8.53
N GLN A 19 -25.60 -0.27 7.61
CA GLN A 19 -24.57 -0.97 6.79
C GLN A 19 -23.32 -1.31 7.61
N MET A 20 -22.87 -0.44 8.52
CA MET A 20 -21.75 -0.73 9.42
C MET A 20 -22.04 -1.89 10.37
N THR A 21 -23.25 -1.98 10.91
CA THR A 21 -23.64 -3.12 11.78
C THR A 21 -23.70 -4.44 11.01
N GLY A 22 -24.13 -4.43 9.74
CA GLY A 22 -24.20 -5.65 8.91
C GLY A 22 -22.84 -6.22 8.51
N LYS A 23 -21.84 -5.35 8.25
CA LYS A 23 -20.45 -5.77 7.98
C LYS A 23 -19.79 -6.37 9.23
N ASN A 24 -19.98 -5.73 10.39
CA ASN A 24 -19.45 -6.22 11.66
C ASN A 24 -20.10 -7.54 12.12
N GLU A 25 -21.41 -7.74 11.89
CA GLU A 25 -22.05 -9.00 12.22
C GLU A 25 -21.56 -10.17 11.34
N ARG A 26 -21.25 -9.93 10.07
CA ARG A 26 -20.70 -10.97 9.19
C ARG A 26 -19.27 -11.34 9.58
N LYS A 27 -18.42 -10.37 9.92
CA LYS A 27 -17.08 -10.61 10.45
C LYS A 27 -17.14 -11.37 11.79
N LEU A 28 -18.02 -10.96 12.70
CA LEU A 28 -18.20 -11.61 14.02
C LEU A 28 -18.69 -13.06 13.89
N LYS A 29 -19.57 -13.36 12.93
CA LYS A 29 -20.06 -14.73 12.66
C LYS A 29 -18.98 -15.65 12.10
N LYS A 30 -18.10 -15.13 11.22
CA LYS A 30 -16.92 -15.89 10.72
C LYS A 30 -15.94 -16.21 11.85
N TRP A 31 -15.66 -15.25 12.74
CA TRP A 31 -14.79 -15.46 13.91
C TRP A 31 -15.37 -16.44 14.92
N ALA A 32 -16.67 -16.37 15.22
CA ALA A 32 -17.34 -17.32 16.10
C ALA A 32 -17.27 -18.75 15.58
N ALA A 33 -17.33 -18.94 14.26
CA ALA A 33 -17.17 -20.24 13.63
C ALA A 33 -15.74 -20.78 13.74
N LEU A 34 -14.73 -19.92 13.63
CA LEU A 34 -13.31 -20.29 13.75
C LEU A 34 -12.95 -20.70 15.19
N PHE A 35 -13.45 -19.96 16.20
CA PHE A 35 -13.25 -20.28 17.62
C PHE A 35 -13.97 -21.57 18.03
N LEU A 36 -15.14 -21.87 17.42
CA LEU A 36 -15.86 -23.12 17.70
C LEU A 36 -15.13 -24.36 17.14
N ALA A 37 -14.45 -24.22 16.00
CA ALA A 37 -13.65 -25.29 15.41
C ALA A 37 -12.38 -25.57 16.22
N ALA A 38 -11.73 -24.54 16.78
CA ALA A 38 -10.54 -24.70 17.64
C ALA A 38 -10.87 -25.31 19.00
N ALA A 39 -12.06 -25.07 19.56
CA ALA A 39 -12.51 -25.63 20.84
C ALA A 39 -12.82 -27.14 20.78
N MET A 40 -13.17 -27.68 19.62
CA MET A 40 -13.46 -29.11 19.47
C MET A 40 -12.25 -30.01 19.31
N SER A 41 -11.05 -29.48 19.06
CA SER A 41 -9.83 -30.26 18.93
C SER A 41 -9.07 -30.53 20.24
N LEU A 42 -9.51 -29.98 21.36
CA LEU A 42 -8.85 -30.12 22.68
C LEU A 42 -9.51 -31.16 23.61
N THR A 43 -10.54 -31.88 23.18
CA THR A 43 -11.31 -32.80 24.05
C THR A 43 -11.10 -34.29 23.77
N ALA A 44 -9.97 -34.67 23.17
CA ALA A 44 -9.67 -36.08 22.92
C ALA A 44 -8.26 -36.46 23.43
N CYS A 45 -8.07 -36.45 24.76
CA CYS A 45 -7.08 -37.30 25.47
C CYS A 45 -7.35 -37.19 26.97
N GLY A 46 -8.12 -38.13 27.48
CA GLY A 46 -8.30 -38.31 28.91
C GLY A 46 -8.83 -39.69 29.23
N SER A 47 -8.04 -40.43 29.98
CA SER A 47 -8.39 -41.57 30.82
C SER A 47 -7.96 -42.94 30.36
N THR A 48 -6.88 -43.44 30.90
CA THR A 48 -6.87 -44.74 31.56
C THR A 48 -6.01 -44.70 32.80
N ALA A 49 -6.64 -44.98 33.90
CA ALA A 49 -6.04 -45.19 35.22
C ALA A 49 -5.47 -46.60 35.29
N SER A 50 -4.32 -46.79 35.91
CA SER A 50 -4.05 -48.01 36.68
C SER A 50 -3.01 -47.73 37.79
N THR A 51 -3.45 -48.09 38.95
CA THR A 51 -2.86 -48.26 40.25
C THR A 51 -1.51 -48.96 40.28
N GLY A 52 -0.59 -48.47 41.14
CA GLY A 52 0.62 -49.20 41.49
C GLY A 52 1.45 -48.46 42.56
N SER A 53 1.36 -48.96 43.77
CA SER A 53 1.87 -48.53 45.02
C SER A 53 3.44 -48.65 45.16
N SER A 54 3.98 -47.85 46.01
CA SER A 54 5.02 -48.10 47.04
C SER A 54 6.35 -47.35 46.93
N THR A 55 6.51 -46.49 47.86
CA THR A 55 7.53 -46.40 48.98
C THR A 55 8.96 -46.03 48.66
N SER A 56 9.31 -45.00 49.38
CA SER A 56 10.50 -44.77 50.23
C SER A 56 11.71 -44.07 49.66
N SER A 57 11.93 -42.96 50.25
CA SER A 57 13.06 -42.58 51.15
C SER A 57 14.28 -41.93 50.52
N ALA A 58 14.45 -40.73 50.95
CA ALA A 58 15.60 -40.15 51.68
C ALA A 58 16.75 -39.53 50.89
N SER A 59 16.92 -38.26 51.20
CA SER A 59 18.09 -37.60 51.78
C SER A 59 19.31 -37.30 50.91
N GLY A 60 19.71 -36.05 51.06
CA GLY A 60 21.11 -35.60 50.97
C GLY A 60 21.28 -34.36 50.11
N THR A 61 21.16 -33.21 50.62
CA THR A 61 22.04 -32.30 51.35
C THR A 61 23.30 -31.86 50.59
N SER A 62 23.41 -30.54 50.54
CA SER A 62 24.62 -29.69 50.52
C SER A 62 25.25 -29.46 49.16
N ALA A 63 25.36 -28.26 48.78
CA ALA A 63 25.93 -27.00 49.23
C ALA A 63 27.23 -26.65 48.51
N VAL A 64 27.29 -25.41 48.11
CA VAL A 64 28.36 -24.43 48.25
C VAL A 64 29.45 -24.34 47.18
N SER A 65 29.52 -23.15 46.70
CA SER A 65 30.59 -22.15 46.59
C SER A 65 31.29 -22.00 45.28
N GLU A 66 31.20 -20.78 44.92
CA GLU A 66 32.18 -19.67 44.80
C GLU A 66 33.05 -19.73 43.55
N SER A 67 32.96 -18.67 42.76
CA SER A 67 33.75 -17.44 42.79
C SER A 67 35.11 -17.54 42.10
N SER A 68 35.29 -16.65 41.14
CA SER A 68 36.42 -15.72 40.93
C SER A 68 36.52 -15.30 39.48
N THR A 69 36.25 -14.04 39.24
CA THR A 69 37.13 -12.85 39.09
C THR A 69 38.46 -13.09 38.38
N SER A 70 38.63 -12.37 37.30
CA SER A 70 39.71 -11.41 37.05
C SER A 70 39.86 -11.12 35.56
N THR A 71 39.74 -9.90 35.25
CA THR A 71 40.65 -8.76 35.00
C THR A 71 41.24 -8.71 33.60
N ALA A 72 40.80 -7.68 32.96
CA ALA A 72 41.48 -6.65 32.18
C ALA A 72 42.83 -6.97 31.51
N SER A 73 42.95 -6.61 30.27
CA SER A 73 44.01 -5.69 29.82
C SER A 73 43.75 -5.09 28.43
N ALA A 74 44.03 -3.84 28.36
CA ALA A 74 43.93 -2.91 27.27
C ALA A 74 45.20 -2.93 26.39
N ALA A 75 45.11 -2.10 25.36
CA ALA A 75 46.13 -1.56 24.47
C ALA A 75 46.32 -2.34 23.14
N ASP A 76 46.50 -1.74 21.96
CA ASP A 76 46.89 -0.37 21.59
C ASP A 76 46.81 -0.24 20.06
N VAL A 77 46.44 0.92 19.62
CA VAL A 77 46.78 1.71 18.42
C VAL A 77 47.55 1.02 17.27
N SER A 78 47.05 1.17 16.02
CA SER A 78 47.85 1.75 14.96
C SER A 78 47.05 2.24 13.78
N GLU A 79 47.14 3.51 13.49
CA GLU A 79 46.86 4.26 12.28
C GLU A 79 47.71 3.73 11.12
N SER A 80 47.13 3.69 9.91
CA SER A 80 47.91 3.96 8.68
C SER A 80 46.99 4.42 7.55
N GLN A 81 47.10 5.68 7.23
CA GLN A 81 46.70 6.31 5.98
C GLN A 81 47.64 5.83 4.84
N THR A 82 47.10 5.62 3.66
CA THR A 82 47.79 5.96 2.42
C THR A 82 46.79 6.23 1.29
N GLU A 83 46.86 7.45 0.80
CA GLU A 83 46.34 7.91 -0.49
C GLU A 83 47.00 7.15 -1.64
N SER A 84 46.25 6.96 -2.72
CA SER A 84 46.82 6.94 -4.05
C SER A 84 45.78 7.26 -5.13
N THR A 85 45.92 8.43 -5.64
CA THR A 85 45.44 8.96 -6.91
C THR A 85 45.93 8.13 -8.10
N SER A 86 45.09 7.80 -9.07
CA SER A 86 45.52 7.68 -10.47
C SER A 86 44.37 7.99 -11.42
N VAL A 87 44.57 9.07 -12.13
CA VAL A 87 43.87 9.55 -13.30
C VAL A 87 44.20 8.63 -14.49
N SER A 88 43.20 8.26 -15.26
CA SER A 88 43.41 7.84 -16.65
C SER A 88 42.25 8.32 -17.53
N GLU A 89 42.54 9.33 -18.25
CA GLU A 89 41.86 9.89 -19.41
C GLU A 89 41.89 8.88 -20.58
N SER A 90 40.76 8.66 -21.21
CA SER A 90 40.70 8.04 -22.54
C SER A 90 39.51 8.60 -23.32
N THR A 91 39.84 9.53 -24.17
CA THR A 91 39.06 10.09 -25.27
C THR A 91 38.80 9.01 -26.34
N ALA A 92 37.54 8.88 -26.77
CA ALA A 92 37.21 8.37 -28.11
C ALA A 92 35.89 9.01 -28.58
N GLU A 93 36.04 9.94 -29.50
CA GLU A 93 34.97 10.46 -30.34
C GLU A 93 34.42 9.35 -31.24
N SER A 94 33.10 9.31 -31.41
CA SER A 94 32.49 8.69 -32.58
C SER A 94 31.21 9.43 -32.92
N GLU A 95 31.26 10.23 -33.95
CA GLU A 95 30.12 10.82 -34.62
C GLU A 95 29.24 9.72 -35.22
N SER A 96 27.92 9.82 -35.04
CA SER A 96 26.98 9.15 -35.91
C SER A 96 25.73 10.01 -36.08
N THR A 97 25.55 10.40 -37.30
CA THR A 97 24.50 11.15 -37.96
C THR A 97 23.08 10.72 -37.58
N SER A 98 22.30 11.73 -37.27
CA SER A 98 20.86 11.66 -37.09
C SER A 98 20.13 11.54 -38.44
N GLU A 99 19.31 10.52 -38.62
CA GLU A 99 18.19 10.54 -39.56
C GLU A 99 16.90 10.65 -38.77
N ALA A 100 16.22 11.78 -38.96
CA ALA A 100 14.89 12.02 -38.45
C ALA A 100 13.88 11.29 -39.33
N THR A 101 13.26 10.25 -38.79
CA THR A 101 12.08 9.65 -39.39
C THR A 101 10.84 10.24 -38.67
N ALA A 102 10.11 11.08 -39.41
CA ALA A 102 8.83 11.60 -38.99
C ALA A 102 7.83 10.44 -38.92
N ALA A 103 7.46 10.03 -37.71
CA ALA A 103 6.32 9.17 -37.49
C ALA A 103 5.03 10.01 -37.43
N SER A 104 4.13 9.68 -38.32
CA SER A 104 2.78 10.23 -38.46
C SER A 104 2.01 10.02 -37.16
N SER A 105 1.64 11.10 -36.48
CA SER A 105 0.72 11.10 -35.37
C SER A 105 -0.69 10.82 -35.87
N THR A 106 -1.20 9.64 -35.57
CA THR A 106 -2.65 9.37 -35.60
C THR A 106 -3.26 10.12 -34.41
N SER A 107 -4.05 11.15 -34.70
CA SER A 107 -4.79 11.88 -33.68
C SER A 107 -5.90 11.00 -33.11
N GLY A 108 -5.63 10.35 -31.98
CA GLY A 108 -6.69 9.94 -31.06
C GLY A 108 -7.33 11.20 -30.46
N SER A 109 -8.62 11.20 -30.27
CA SER A 109 -9.33 12.30 -29.64
C SER A 109 -9.00 12.28 -28.14
N ASP A 110 -7.98 13.04 -27.74
CA ASP A 110 -7.70 13.28 -26.33
C ASP A 110 -8.76 14.21 -25.78
N THR A 111 -9.60 13.72 -24.90
CA THR A 111 -10.59 14.53 -24.19
C THR A 111 -9.88 15.11 -22.96
N ALA A 112 -9.20 16.25 -23.13
CA ALA A 112 -8.68 17.01 -22.02
C ALA A 112 -9.84 17.65 -21.27
N SER A 113 -10.03 17.28 -20.00
CA SER A 113 -10.83 18.06 -19.06
C SER A 113 -10.14 19.41 -18.80
N ALA A 114 -10.91 20.46 -18.49
CA ALA A 114 -10.38 21.81 -18.26
C ALA A 114 -9.40 21.89 -17.06
N ASP A 115 -9.28 20.83 -16.27
CA ASP A 115 -8.63 20.76 -14.98
C ASP A 115 -7.40 19.80 -14.94
N GLY A 116 -6.76 19.52 -16.07
CA GLY A 116 -5.47 18.78 -16.09
C GLY A 116 -5.58 17.25 -16.05
N PHE A 117 -6.74 16.68 -15.67
CA PHE A 117 -6.99 15.25 -15.75
C PHE A 117 -7.33 14.85 -17.19
N ALA A 118 -6.57 13.91 -17.77
CA ALA A 118 -6.73 13.49 -19.15
C ALA A 118 -6.91 11.97 -19.26
N THR A 119 -7.88 11.58 -20.12
CA THR A 119 -8.12 10.19 -20.51
C THR A 119 -8.03 10.04 -22.04
N THR A 120 -7.84 8.83 -22.53
CA THR A 120 -7.88 8.47 -23.93
C THR A 120 -8.83 7.30 -24.16
N ASP A 121 -9.53 7.29 -25.29
CA ASP A 121 -10.39 6.19 -25.72
C ASP A 121 -9.59 5.03 -26.36
N ASP A 122 -8.27 5.20 -26.50
CA ASP A 122 -7.40 4.12 -26.97
C ASP A 122 -7.13 3.13 -25.84
N VAL A 123 -7.92 2.07 -25.82
CA VAL A 123 -7.87 0.96 -24.86
C VAL A 123 -7.39 -0.33 -25.52
N SER A 124 -6.64 -0.23 -26.63
CA SER A 124 -6.16 -1.40 -27.38
C SER A 124 -5.22 -2.32 -26.60
N ASP A 125 -4.58 -1.81 -25.54
CA ASP A 125 -3.71 -2.53 -24.60
C ASP A 125 -4.43 -2.95 -23.32
N ALA A 126 -5.74 -2.72 -23.21
CA ALA A 126 -6.50 -3.06 -22.02
C ALA A 126 -6.62 -4.58 -21.84
N PRO A 127 -6.54 -5.07 -20.60
CA PRO A 127 -6.81 -6.48 -20.33
C PRO A 127 -8.28 -6.81 -20.57
N ASP A 128 -8.55 -8.05 -20.99
CA ASP A 128 -9.91 -8.58 -21.10
C ASP A 128 -10.32 -9.16 -19.74
N ILE A 129 -11.19 -8.47 -19.03
CA ILE A 129 -11.68 -8.87 -17.70
C ILE A 129 -13.16 -9.20 -17.79
N THR A 130 -13.52 -10.40 -17.35
CA THR A 130 -14.91 -10.84 -17.34
C THR A 130 -15.77 -9.95 -16.45
N GLY A 131 -16.96 -9.61 -16.93
CA GLY A 131 -17.95 -8.82 -16.18
C GLY A 131 -17.72 -7.30 -16.21
N ILE A 132 -16.66 -6.79 -16.89
CA ILE A 132 -16.32 -5.37 -16.94
C ILE A 132 -16.20 -4.91 -18.40
N THR A 133 -16.68 -3.70 -18.68
CA THR A 133 -16.46 -3.02 -19.96
C THR A 133 -15.61 -1.79 -19.75
N ILE A 134 -14.43 -1.76 -20.37
CA ILE A 134 -13.49 -0.63 -20.30
C ILE A 134 -13.90 0.40 -21.34
N GLU A 135 -13.99 1.67 -20.94
CA GLU A 135 -14.42 2.81 -21.79
C GLU A 135 -13.24 3.70 -22.16
N SER A 136 -12.35 3.97 -21.21
CA SER A 136 -11.20 4.86 -21.43
C SER A 136 -10.04 4.50 -20.51
N LYS A 137 -8.88 5.12 -20.75
CA LYS A 137 -7.65 4.92 -20.03
C LYS A 137 -7.06 6.24 -19.57
N MET A 138 -6.49 6.29 -18.38
CA MET A 138 -5.74 7.43 -17.88
C MET A 138 -4.50 7.70 -18.76
N VAL A 139 -4.27 8.96 -19.10
CA VAL A 139 -3.06 9.36 -19.83
C VAL A 139 -1.89 9.48 -18.87
N LEU A 140 -0.85 8.70 -19.14
CA LEU A 140 0.42 8.70 -18.39
C LEU A 140 1.56 9.11 -19.31
N ASN A 141 2.38 10.08 -18.86
CA ASN A 141 3.48 10.62 -19.65
C ASN A 141 4.81 9.92 -19.34
N TYR A 142 5.06 9.54 -18.11
CA TYR A 142 6.34 9.04 -17.60
C TYR A 142 6.25 7.67 -16.95
N ALA A 143 5.19 7.40 -16.19
CA ALA A 143 4.99 6.13 -15.51
C ALA A 143 4.78 4.99 -16.53
N LYS A 144 5.38 3.83 -16.22
CA LYS A 144 5.36 2.64 -17.07
C LYS A 144 5.01 1.37 -16.31
N CYS A 145 4.84 1.49 -14.99
CA CYS A 145 4.61 0.35 -14.13
C CYS A 145 3.14 0.18 -13.73
N PHE A 146 2.22 1.03 -14.20
CA PHE A 146 0.79 0.85 -14.00
C PHE A 146 -0.03 1.44 -15.16
N ASN A 147 -1.28 1.04 -15.22
CA ASN A 147 -2.34 1.67 -16.00
C ASN A 147 -3.59 1.81 -15.15
N VAL A 148 -4.43 2.80 -15.42
CA VAL A 148 -5.76 2.94 -14.83
C VAL A 148 -6.77 3.02 -15.96
N TYR A 149 -7.74 2.12 -15.96
CA TYR A 149 -8.83 2.08 -16.93
C TYR A 149 -10.13 2.45 -16.23
N TYR A 150 -10.91 3.30 -16.90
CA TYR A 150 -12.24 3.70 -16.47
C TYR A 150 -13.26 2.83 -17.18
N CYS A 151 -14.15 2.24 -16.41
CA CYS A 151 -15.08 1.24 -16.87
C CYS A 151 -16.53 1.73 -16.73
N THR A 152 -17.45 1.07 -17.44
CA THR A 152 -18.87 1.33 -17.29
C THR A 152 -19.29 1.30 -15.82
N ASP A 153 -20.35 2.03 -15.50
CA ASP A 153 -20.89 2.05 -14.13
C ASP A 153 -19.98 2.63 -13.06
N GLY A 154 -18.88 3.30 -13.42
CA GLY A 154 -17.96 3.96 -12.51
C GLY A 154 -16.95 3.03 -11.84
N TYR A 155 -16.82 1.77 -12.30
CA TYR A 155 -15.70 0.93 -11.88
C TYR A 155 -14.40 1.47 -12.47
N LYS A 156 -13.29 1.25 -11.75
CA LYS A 156 -11.95 1.56 -12.26
C LYS A 156 -11.09 0.31 -12.12
N LEU A 157 -10.32 -0.03 -13.15
CA LEU A 157 -9.39 -1.14 -13.13
C LEU A 157 -7.97 -0.60 -13.10
N ILE A 158 -7.22 -0.95 -12.07
CA ILE A 158 -5.78 -0.68 -11.96
C ILE A 158 -5.04 -1.94 -12.36
N ASP A 159 -4.20 -1.84 -13.38
CA ASP A 159 -3.31 -2.91 -13.84
C ASP A 159 -1.87 -2.53 -13.49
N VAL A 160 -1.26 -3.26 -12.58
CA VAL A 160 0.12 -3.00 -12.14
C VAL A 160 1.05 -3.97 -12.85
N LYS A 161 1.98 -3.45 -13.60
CA LYS A 161 2.95 -4.23 -14.36
C LYS A 161 3.75 -5.18 -13.45
N ASP A 162 3.85 -6.46 -13.85
CA ASP A 162 4.47 -7.52 -13.06
C ASP A 162 3.91 -7.63 -11.63
N GLY A 163 2.69 -7.16 -11.44
CA GLY A 163 1.92 -7.16 -10.19
C GLY A 163 0.57 -7.82 -10.35
N ALA A 164 -0.40 -7.30 -9.62
CA ALA A 164 -1.79 -7.74 -9.66
C ALA A 164 -2.67 -6.71 -10.37
N GLN A 165 -3.89 -7.14 -10.71
CA GLN A 165 -4.97 -6.29 -11.17
C GLN A 165 -5.93 -6.02 -10.03
N TYR A 166 -6.38 -4.78 -9.92
CA TYR A 166 -7.25 -4.33 -8.84
C TYR A 166 -8.50 -3.66 -9.42
N LEU A 167 -9.67 -4.15 -9.01
CA LEU A 167 -10.94 -3.53 -9.36
C LEU A 167 -11.39 -2.62 -8.23
N LEU A 168 -11.45 -1.32 -8.50
CA LEU A 168 -12.09 -0.36 -7.61
C LEU A 168 -13.60 -0.41 -7.83
N VAL A 169 -14.32 -0.74 -6.77
CA VAL A 169 -15.78 -0.83 -6.77
C VAL A 169 -16.34 0.42 -6.10
N PRO A 170 -17.10 1.26 -6.81
CA PRO A 170 -17.60 2.50 -6.26
C PRO A 170 -18.61 2.30 -5.13
N ASP A 171 -18.81 3.33 -4.30
CA ASP A 171 -19.74 3.26 -3.16
C ASP A 171 -21.15 2.83 -3.58
N GLY A 172 -21.68 1.88 -2.83
CA GLY A 172 -23.03 1.35 -3.03
C GLY A 172 -23.18 0.35 -4.16
N LYS A 173 -22.07 -0.05 -4.83
CA LYS A 173 -22.05 -1.15 -5.80
C LYS A 173 -21.43 -2.41 -5.24
N GLU A 174 -21.68 -3.53 -5.91
CA GLU A 174 -21.05 -4.82 -5.63
C GLU A 174 -20.14 -5.17 -6.82
N ALA A 175 -19.10 -5.95 -6.57
CA ALA A 175 -18.26 -6.46 -7.66
C ALA A 175 -19.10 -7.40 -8.57
N PRO A 176 -18.80 -7.49 -9.88
CA PRO A 176 -19.45 -8.44 -10.77
C PRO A 176 -19.34 -9.88 -10.26
N ASP A 177 -20.43 -10.65 -10.36
CA ASP A 177 -20.47 -12.04 -9.87
C ASP A 177 -19.55 -12.99 -10.66
N ASP A 178 -19.26 -12.63 -11.91
CA ASP A 178 -18.44 -13.41 -12.87
C ASP A 178 -17.01 -12.84 -13.02
N LEU A 179 -16.58 -11.95 -12.09
CA LEU A 179 -15.23 -11.39 -12.10
C LEU A 179 -14.15 -12.48 -12.02
N ASP A 180 -13.08 -12.32 -12.79
CA ASP A 180 -11.94 -13.21 -12.77
C ASP A 180 -11.33 -13.29 -11.36
N SER A 181 -11.00 -14.50 -10.92
CA SER A 181 -10.63 -14.81 -9.53
C SER A 181 -9.27 -14.23 -9.09
N ASP A 182 -8.44 -13.81 -10.02
CA ASP A 182 -7.14 -13.22 -9.83
C ASP A 182 -7.18 -11.68 -9.75
N VAL A 183 -8.34 -11.08 -10.01
CA VAL A 183 -8.57 -9.64 -9.82
C VAL A 183 -8.90 -9.37 -8.35
N ILE A 184 -8.11 -8.50 -7.72
CA ILE A 184 -8.30 -8.10 -6.32
C ILE A 184 -9.34 -6.98 -6.26
N VAL A 185 -10.39 -7.19 -5.47
CA VAL A 185 -11.47 -6.20 -5.30
C VAL A 185 -11.14 -5.23 -4.17
N ILE A 186 -11.23 -3.93 -4.47
CA ILE A 186 -11.08 -2.84 -3.50
C ILE A 186 -12.38 -2.03 -3.51
N HIS A 187 -13.04 -1.91 -2.38
CA HIS A 187 -14.27 -1.13 -2.24
C HIS A 187 -13.98 0.31 -1.85
N GLN A 188 -14.55 1.28 -2.58
CA GLN A 188 -14.51 2.69 -2.24
C GLN A 188 -15.75 3.08 -1.37
N PRO A 189 -15.69 4.14 -0.57
CA PRO A 189 -14.51 4.96 -0.30
C PRO A 189 -13.52 4.25 0.63
N LEU A 190 -12.22 4.55 0.47
CA LEU A 190 -11.16 4.13 1.37
C LEU A 190 -11.05 5.13 2.50
N GLU A 191 -11.18 4.68 3.74
CA GLU A 191 -11.20 5.54 4.94
C GLU A 191 -10.22 5.08 6.03
N ARG A 192 -9.67 3.85 5.93
CA ARG A 192 -8.87 3.22 6.99
C ARG A 192 -7.74 2.37 6.44
N ILE A 193 -6.86 3.05 5.71
CA ILE A 193 -5.72 2.42 5.04
C ILE A 193 -4.65 2.07 6.07
N TYR A 194 -4.05 0.88 5.93
CA TYR A 194 -2.76 0.54 6.54
C TYR A 194 -1.66 0.85 5.53
N MET A 195 -0.84 1.85 5.84
CA MET A 195 0.27 2.32 5.03
C MET A 195 1.59 1.72 5.53
N ALA A 196 2.00 0.58 4.96
CA ALA A 196 3.29 -0.05 5.24
C ALA A 196 4.38 0.38 4.26
N ALA A 197 4.00 0.77 3.04
CA ALA A 197 4.90 1.37 2.06
C ALA A 197 5.22 2.82 2.45
N THR A 198 6.49 3.21 2.36
CA THR A 198 6.91 4.58 2.72
C THR A 198 6.80 5.58 1.57
N SER A 199 6.93 5.10 0.31
CA SER A 199 6.89 5.95 -0.87
C SER A 199 5.56 6.68 -1.10
N PRO A 200 4.37 6.08 -0.85
CA PRO A 200 3.11 6.75 -1.12
C PRO A 200 2.75 7.86 -0.13
N MET A 201 3.32 7.86 1.09
CA MET A 201 2.93 8.81 2.14
C MET A 201 2.97 10.27 1.66
N ALA A 202 4.05 10.67 0.97
CA ALA A 202 4.17 12.01 0.42
C ALA A 202 3.20 12.32 -0.73
N LEU A 203 2.73 11.29 -1.44
CA LEU A 203 1.74 11.44 -2.51
C LEU A 203 0.33 11.61 -1.94
N PHE A 204 0.02 10.91 -0.84
CA PHE A 204 -1.23 11.09 -0.10
C PHE A 204 -1.30 12.47 0.55
N ASP A 205 -0.18 12.94 1.12
CA ASP A 205 -0.06 14.29 1.66
C ASP A 205 -0.30 15.36 0.59
N ALA A 206 0.30 15.18 -0.59
CA ALA A 206 0.22 16.13 -1.70
C ALA A 206 -1.19 16.31 -2.29
N ILE A 207 -2.09 15.35 -2.09
CA ILE A 207 -3.51 15.42 -2.48
C ILE A 207 -4.45 15.54 -1.27
N ASP A 208 -3.93 15.98 -0.13
CA ASP A 208 -4.71 16.20 1.10
C ASP A 208 -5.58 14.98 1.48
N SER A 209 -4.92 13.81 1.61
CA SER A 209 -5.59 12.52 1.86
C SER A 209 -4.98 11.71 3.01
N LEU A 210 -4.16 12.33 3.86
CA LEU A 210 -3.59 11.65 5.02
C LEU A 210 -4.64 11.18 6.03
N ASP A 211 -5.82 11.79 6.04
CA ASP A 211 -6.95 11.41 6.88
C ASP A 211 -7.54 10.03 6.53
N THR A 212 -7.28 9.52 5.33
CA THR A 212 -7.66 8.16 4.92
C THR A 212 -6.71 7.10 5.51
N ILE A 213 -5.50 7.50 5.95
CA ILE A 213 -4.51 6.59 6.53
C ILE A 213 -4.74 6.50 8.04
N ARG A 214 -5.34 5.41 8.48
CA ARG A 214 -5.56 5.16 9.91
C ARG A 214 -4.39 4.45 10.57
N LEU A 215 -3.68 3.60 9.83
CA LEU A 215 -2.67 2.69 10.33
C LEU A 215 -1.35 2.88 9.59
N SER A 216 -0.26 2.96 10.33
CA SER A 216 1.08 3.17 9.80
C SER A 216 1.98 1.96 10.05
N GLY A 217 2.76 1.58 9.04
CA GLY A 217 3.82 0.57 9.15
C GLY A 217 5.11 1.09 9.77
N GLU A 218 5.22 2.41 9.98
CA GLU A 218 6.38 3.06 10.58
C GLU A 218 5.96 3.91 11.78
N THR A 219 6.90 4.12 12.70
CA THR A 219 6.71 5.02 13.85
C THR A 219 6.89 6.48 13.44
N ALA A 220 6.37 7.41 14.23
CA ALA A 220 6.45 8.85 13.95
C ALA A 220 7.90 9.33 13.70
N ASP A 221 8.87 8.78 14.41
CA ASP A 221 10.30 9.16 14.28
C ASP A 221 10.91 8.75 12.93
N ASN A 222 10.27 7.83 12.21
CA ASN A 222 10.73 7.33 10.90
C ASN A 222 10.08 8.04 9.71
N TRP A 223 9.07 8.87 9.94
CA TRP A 223 8.44 9.63 8.87
C TRP A 223 9.13 10.98 8.63
N TYR A 224 9.28 11.33 7.36
CA TYR A 224 9.81 12.63 6.92
C TYR A 224 8.69 13.60 6.50
N VAL A 225 7.46 13.11 6.30
CA VAL A 225 6.27 13.92 6.02
C VAL A 225 5.76 14.46 7.36
N GLN A 226 5.83 15.79 7.55
CA GLN A 226 5.53 16.39 8.84
C GLN A 226 4.08 16.18 9.26
N ASP A 227 3.14 16.28 8.31
CA ASP A 227 1.71 16.11 8.58
C ASP A 227 1.38 14.67 9.01
N ALA A 228 2.13 13.66 8.50
CA ALA A 228 2.02 12.29 8.99
C ALA A 228 2.56 12.15 10.43
N VAL A 229 3.67 12.80 10.76
CA VAL A 229 4.20 12.86 12.14
C VAL A 229 3.19 13.50 13.08
N ASP A 230 2.58 14.61 12.66
CA ASP A 230 1.58 15.34 13.44
C ASP A 230 0.30 14.51 13.64
N ALA A 231 -0.16 13.80 12.60
CA ALA A 231 -1.29 12.86 12.68
C ALA A 231 -1.01 11.72 13.66
N MET A 232 0.20 11.16 13.67
CA MET A 232 0.60 10.12 14.63
C MET A 232 0.67 10.66 16.06
N ASN A 233 1.24 11.85 16.26
CA ASN A 233 1.30 12.51 17.57
C ASN A 233 -0.09 12.87 18.10
N ALA A 234 -1.02 13.20 17.22
CA ALA A 234 -2.43 13.45 17.56
C ALA A 234 -3.22 12.17 17.82
N GLY A 235 -2.71 10.98 17.42
CA GLY A 235 -3.39 9.69 17.54
C GLY A 235 -4.47 9.44 16.48
N THR A 236 -4.54 10.27 15.45
CA THR A 236 -5.43 10.05 14.29
C THR A 236 -4.86 8.97 13.37
N MET A 237 -3.54 8.87 13.27
CA MET A 237 -2.81 7.76 12.65
C MET A 237 -2.02 7.00 13.73
N ILE A 238 -2.07 5.67 13.74
CA ILE A 238 -1.42 4.85 14.79
C ILE A 238 -0.48 3.82 14.18
N PHE A 239 0.61 3.54 14.87
CA PHE A 239 1.54 2.49 14.45
C PHE A 239 0.90 1.11 14.62
N ALA A 240 0.87 0.33 13.55
CA ALA A 240 0.27 -0.99 13.48
C ALA A 240 1.27 -2.11 13.11
N GLY A 241 2.54 -1.94 13.48
CA GLY A 241 3.60 -2.88 13.15
C GLY A 241 4.16 -2.66 11.74
N LYS A 242 5.32 -3.27 11.47
CA LYS A 242 6.02 -3.17 10.18
C LYS A 242 5.43 -4.13 9.15
N TYR A 243 5.74 -3.91 7.87
CA TYR A 243 5.34 -4.77 6.76
C TYR A 243 5.60 -6.28 7.02
N SER A 244 6.67 -6.63 7.76
CA SER A 244 7.04 -8.01 8.05
C SER A 244 6.39 -8.58 9.33
N GLU A 245 5.82 -7.72 10.17
CA GLU A 245 5.25 -8.08 11.48
C GLU A 245 4.13 -7.09 11.85
N PRO A 246 3.03 -7.05 11.07
CA PRO A 246 1.90 -6.18 11.36
C PRO A 246 1.09 -6.69 12.56
N ASP A 247 0.45 -5.77 13.27
CA ASP A 247 -0.49 -6.07 14.33
C ASP A 247 -1.87 -6.42 13.72
N TYR A 248 -2.09 -7.70 13.48
CA TYR A 248 -3.32 -8.19 12.87
C TYR A 248 -4.59 -7.90 13.69
N GLU A 249 -4.47 -7.86 15.03
CA GLU A 249 -5.60 -7.52 15.90
C GLU A 249 -5.98 -6.06 15.71
N LEU A 250 -4.99 -5.18 15.57
CA LEU A 250 -5.19 -3.77 15.33
C LEU A 250 -5.77 -3.52 13.93
N LEU A 251 -5.26 -4.20 12.88
CA LEU A 251 -5.82 -4.12 11.53
C LEU A 251 -7.33 -4.44 11.53
N VAL A 252 -7.72 -5.49 12.23
CA VAL A 252 -9.13 -5.90 12.32
C VAL A 252 -9.97 -4.95 13.18
N SER A 253 -9.45 -4.55 14.36
CA SER A 253 -10.21 -3.71 15.30
C SER A 253 -10.47 -2.31 14.76
N GLU A 254 -9.54 -1.75 13.99
CA GLU A 254 -9.68 -0.47 13.31
C GLU A 254 -10.44 -0.56 11.97
N ASN A 255 -10.89 -1.76 11.58
CA ASN A 255 -11.58 -2.03 10.32
C ASN A 255 -10.76 -1.57 9.09
N CYS A 256 -9.50 -1.98 9.02
CA CYS A 256 -8.65 -1.71 7.87
C CYS A 256 -9.36 -2.15 6.58
N ASP A 257 -9.40 -1.27 5.58
CA ASP A 257 -10.08 -1.49 4.30
C ASP A 257 -9.12 -1.74 3.14
N LEU A 258 -7.85 -1.34 3.29
CA LEU A 258 -6.78 -1.58 2.32
C LEU A 258 -5.42 -1.60 3.04
N ALA A 259 -4.57 -2.55 2.70
CA ALA A 259 -3.15 -2.52 3.06
C ALA A 259 -2.33 -2.09 1.83
N ILE A 260 -1.57 -0.99 1.95
CA ILE A 260 -0.63 -0.54 0.93
C ILE A 260 0.77 -0.94 1.35
N GLU A 261 1.31 -1.92 0.65
CA GLU A 261 2.60 -2.54 0.92
C GLU A 261 3.63 -2.19 -0.14
N SER A 262 4.89 -2.22 0.22
CA SER A 262 5.98 -2.17 -0.76
C SER A 262 6.31 -3.57 -1.28
N THR A 263 7.11 -3.67 -2.33
CA THR A 263 7.58 -4.97 -2.84
C THR A 263 8.38 -5.79 -1.83
N MET A 264 8.74 -5.22 -0.68
CA MET A 264 9.35 -5.96 0.41
C MET A 264 8.44 -7.05 0.99
N ILE A 265 7.11 -6.88 0.89
CA ILE A 265 6.13 -7.90 1.33
C ILE A 265 6.30 -9.24 0.58
N LEU A 266 6.80 -9.20 -0.66
CA LEU A 266 7.06 -10.40 -1.47
C LEU A 266 8.14 -11.30 -0.85
N HIS A 267 8.98 -10.77 0.04
CA HIS A 267 9.93 -11.57 0.85
C HIS A 267 9.27 -12.17 2.10
N SER A 268 8.04 -11.80 2.38
CA SER A 268 7.26 -12.27 3.53
C SER A 268 5.85 -12.74 3.10
N PRO A 269 5.72 -13.70 2.16
CA PRO A 269 4.44 -14.06 1.55
C PRO A 269 3.40 -14.54 2.57
N LYS A 270 3.83 -15.13 3.68
CA LYS A 270 2.93 -15.52 4.77
C LYS A 270 2.26 -14.33 5.45
N VAL A 271 2.92 -13.18 5.50
CA VAL A 271 2.35 -11.95 6.08
C VAL A 271 1.26 -11.44 5.14
N GLN A 272 1.53 -11.39 3.84
CA GLN A 272 0.54 -11.04 2.83
C GLN A 272 -0.69 -11.96 2.92
N GLU A 273 -0.48 -13.28 2.89
CA GLU A 273 -1.56 -14.28 3.03
C GLU A 273 -2.39 -14.06 4.32
N MET A 274 -1.74 -13.73 5.44
CA MET A 274 -2.44 -13.47 6.70
C MET A 274 -3.29 -12.21 6.65
N ILE A 275 -2.84 -11.14 6.00
CA ILE A 275 -3.64 -9.91 5.80
C ILE A 275 -4.85 -10.22 4.91
N GLU A 276 -4.64 -10.92 3.79
CA GLU A 276 -5.70 -11.32 2.86
C GLU A 276 -6.73 -12.25 3.51
N MET A 277 -6.31 -13.16 4.39
CA MET A 277 -7.22 -14.01 5.18
C MET A 277 -8.14 -13.22 6.12
N LEU A 278 -7.80 -11.97 6.44
CA LEU A 278 -8.65 -11.07 7.22
C LEU A 278 -9.68 -10.31 6.36
N ASP A 279 -9.82 -10.67 5.09
CA ASP A 279 -10.63 -9.97 4.09
C ASP A 279 -10.13 -8.52 3.85
N ILE A 280 -8.82 -8.25 4.02
CA ILE A 280 -8.17 -6.97 3.75
C ILE A 280 -7.41 -7.10 2.43
N PRO A 281 -7.76 -6.38 1.37
CA PRO A 281 -7.02 -6.40 0.12
C PRO A 281 -5.62 -5.81 0.33
N VAL A 282 -4.63 -6.38 -0.38
CA VAL A 282 -3.24 -5.92 -0.33
C VAL A 282 -2.88 -5.32 -1.67
N PHE A 283 -2.57 -4.02 -1.67
CA PHE A 283 -2.02 -3.31 -2.82
C PHE A 283 -0.50 -3.20 -2.69
N ILE A 284 0.23 -3.60 -3.73
CA ILE A 284 1.70 -3.56 -3.72
C ILE A 284 2.19 -2.40 -4.57
N ASP A 285 2.72 -1.36 -3.89
CA ASP A 285 3.36 -0.21 -4.53
C ASP A 285 4.62 -0.63 -5.29
N ARG A 286 4.69 -0.24 -6.56
CA ARG A 286 5.85 -0.47 -7.43
C ARG A 286 6.45 0.83 -7.98
N SER A 287 6.13 1.98 -7.40
CA SER A 287 6.63 3.28 -7.83
C SER A 287 8.16 3.35 -7.86
N SER A 288 8.83 2.60 -6.99
CA SER A 288 10.30 2.52 -6.95
C SER A 288 10.93 1.85 -8.18
N TYR A 289 10.15 1.12 -8.98
CA TYR A 289 10.60 0.48 -10.22
C TYR A 289 10.50 1.39 -11.44
N GLU A 290 9.90 2.56 -11.29
CA GLU A 290 9.90 3.55 -12.37
C GLU A 290 11.32 4.02 -12.68
N SER A 291 11.63 4.06 -13.98
CA SER A 291 12.98 4.39 -14.47
C SER A 291 13.33 5.88 -14.34
N GLN A 292 12.29 6.74 -14.24
CA GLN A 292 12.42 8.19 -14.18
C GLN A 292 11.81 8.77 -12.92
N PRO A 293 12.37 9.84 -12.34
CA PRO A 293 11.78 10.48 -11.15
C PRO A 293 10.35 10.94 -11.37
N LEU A 294 10.03 11.58 -12.50
CA LEU A 294 8.66 11.98 -12.83
C LEU A 294 7.71 10.80 -12.96
N GLY A 295 8.17 9.63 -13.44
CA GLY A 295 7.35 8.42 -13.43
C GLY A 295 6.94 8.01 -12.01
N ARG A 296 7.85 8.13 -11.03
CA ARG A 296 7.53 7.86 -9.61
C ARG A 296 6.53 8.87 -9.05
N THR A 297 6.68 10.16 -9.40
CA THR A 297 5.74 11.20 -8.98
C THR A 297 4.38 10.99 -9.63
N GLU A 298 4.32 10.49 -10.86
CA GLU A 298 3.06 10.26 -11.59
C GLU A 298 2.18 9.16 -10.96
N TRP A 299 2.71 8.34 -10.05
CA TRP A 299 1.91 7.43 -9.23
C TRP A 299 0.87 8.14 -8.36
N ILE A 300 1.02 9.46 -8.17
CA ILE A 300 -0.01 10.27 -7.51
C ILE A 300 -1.36 10.17 -8.21
N LYS A 301 -1.36 10.05 -9.56
CA LYS A 301 -2.58 9.88 -10.35
C LYS A 301 -3.29 8.55 -10.07
N LEU A 302 -2.52 7.47 -9.81
CA LEU A 302 -3.09 6.18 -9.38
C LEU A 302 -3.78 6.31 -8.02
N TYR A 303 -3.11 6.95 -7.06
CA TYR A 303 -3.71 7.17 -5.74
C TYR A 303 -4.88 8.15 -5.81
N GLY A 304 -4.83 9.15 -6.71
CA GLY A 304 -5.99 9.98 -7.03
C GLY A 304 -7.19 9.15 -7.48
N ALA A 305 -6.99 8.20 -8.39
CA ALA A 305 -8.05 7.30 -8.86
C ALA A 305 -8.60 6.39 -7.75
N MET A 306 -7.75 5.94 -6.80
CA MET A 306 -8.18 5.15 -5.63
C MET A 306 -9.06 5.94 -4.67
N LEU A 307 -8.85 7.26 -4.59
CA LEU A 307 -9.46 8.14 -3.58
C LEU A 307 -10.52 9.09 -4.17
N ASP A 308 -10.84 8.94 -5.47
CA ASP A 308 -11.72 9.85 -6.22
C ASP A 308 -11.22 11.31 -6.20
N LYS A 309 -9.89 11.50 -6.35
CA LYS A 309 -9.16 12.77 -6.37
C LYS A 309 -8.27 12.90 -7.60
N GLU A 310 -8.77 12.50 -8.76
CA GLU A 310 -8.03 12.51 -10.01
C GLU A 310 -7.58 13.91 -10.42
N GLU A 311 -8.45 14.91 -10.22
CA GLU A 311 -8.17 16.32 -10.59
C GLU A 311 -7.03 16.89 -9.73
N GLU A 312 -7.08 16.72 -8.40
CA GLU A 312 -6.06 17.19 -7.47
C GLU A 312 -4.71 16.52 -7.77
N ALA A 313 -4.75 15.23 -8.09
CA ALA A 313 -3.54 14.48 -8.42
C ALA A 313 -2.93 14.92 -9.75
N ALA A 314 -3.76 15.20 -10.76
CA ALA A 314 -3.32 15.70 -12.06
C ALA A 314 -2.73 17.10 -11.95
N ASP A 315 -3.36 17.99 -11.19
CA ASP A 315 -2.88 19.34 -10.92
C ASP A 315 -1.54 19.37 -10.19
N PHE A 316 -1.38 18.50 -9.18
CA PHE A 316 -0.09 18.38 -8.48
C PHE A 316 0.99 17.87 -9.43
N PHE A 317 0.68 16.86 -10.24
CA PHE A 317 1.63 16.30 -11.18
C PHE A 317 2.06 17.32 -12.23
N ALA A 318 1.12 18.09 -12.81
CA ALA A 318 1.42 19.12 -13.81
C ALA A 318 2.39 20.19 -13.25
N ARG A 319 2.20 20.63 -12.01
CA ARG A 319 3.14 21.55 -11.33
C ARG A 319 4.53 20.92 -11.15
N SER A 320 4.60 19.64 -10.81
CA SER A 320 5.86 18.92 -10.64
C SER A 320 6.63 18.78 -11.95
N GLU A 321 5.92 18.56 -13.05
CA GLU A 321 6.46 18.48 -14.40
C GLU A 321 7.02 19.84 -14.87
N GLU A 322 6.26 20.93 -14.65
CA GLU A 322 6.67 22.31 -14.97
C GLU A 322 7.97 22.67 -14.24
N HIS A 323 8.02 22.45 -12.93
CA HIS A 323 9.23 22.72 -12.13
C HIS A 323 10.45 21.94 -12.58
N THR A 324 10.27 20.67 -12.96
CA THR A 324 11.36 19.83 -13.46
C THR A 324 11.89 20.37 -14.80
N SER A 325 11.00 20.77 -15.71
CA SER A 325 11.33 21.35 -16.99
C SER A 325 12.07 22.68 -16.85
N GLU A 326 11.66 23.54 -15.92
CA GLU A 326 12.37 24.81 -15.63
C GLU A 326 13.79 24.57 -15.10
N LEU A 327 13.98 23.58 -14.21
CA LEU A 327 15.31 23.24 -13.68
C LEU A 327 16.23 22.71 -14.77
N GLN A 328 15.73 21.87 -15.69
CA GLN A 328 16.49 21.36 -16.83
C GLN A 328 16.92 22.49 -17.76
N SER A 329 16.00 23.38 -18.13
CA SER A 329 16.31 24.50 -19.02
C SER A 329 17.36 25.47 -18.43
N ARG A 330 17.40 25.61 -17.10
CA ARG A 330 18.46 26.40 -16.42
C ARG A 330 19.82 25.70 -16.42
N SER A 331 19.85 24.37 -16.33
CA SER A 331 21.10 23.61 -16.37
C SER A 331 21.75 23.62 -17.76
N ASP A 332 20.94 23.71 -18.82
CA ASP A 332 21.44 23.78 -20.22
C ASP A 332 21.99 25.15 -20.60
N LEU A 333 21.86 26.15 -19.73
CA LEU A 333 22.39 27.52 -19.94
C LEU A 333 23.76 27.77 -19.29
N VAL A 334 24.37 26.79 -18.64
CA VAL A 334 25.67 26.83 -17.97
C VAL A 334 26.72 26.04 -18.78
#